data_e40b4e81d9b636005ae5a9e61cf0a940
#
_entry.id   e40b4e81d9b636005ae5a9e61cf0a940
#
_cell.length_a   1.000
_cell.length_b   1.000
_cell.length_c   1.000
_cell.angle_alpha   90.00
_cell.angle_beta   90.00
_cell.angle_gamma   90.00
#
_symmetry.space_group_name_H-M   'P 1'
#
loop_
_entity.id
_entity.type
_entity.pdbx_description
1 polymer ?
#
loop_
_entity_poly.entity_id
_entity_poly.type
_entity_poly.pdbx_seq_one_letter_code
_entity_poly.pdbx_strand_id
1 'polypeptide(L)'
;MTVLPVPLDPTRLWAVMPSYDDVPERSLVEELLGHVGGLIIVDDGSHPRVASELRRIATQTGVELVRHGDRRGKGAALRTGIGAALERSPRPDALLLIDADGQHRPEAVPAFLAAGSTAELVIGDRFADLAAMPWQRRLANQVSQRVLELTTGRLVRDTQSGMRLLRGRALDLPLPGDGYEAESGQLKTALVDGLDVTWVPIPTVYGGERSSFRPIRDSARVLAALIRPVERPNVRPVLPPRPAAADDSV
;
A
#
# COMPACT_ATOMS: atom_id res chain seq x y z
N MET A 1 26.70 10.88 -0.35
CA MET A 1 26.45 11.02 1.10
C MET A 1 25.61 9.83 1.51
N THR A 2 26.14 8.93 2.32
CA THR A 2 25.37 7.80 2.86
C THR A 2 24.44 8.38 3.93
N VAL A 3 23.14 8.43 3.64
CA VAL A 3 22.15 8.81 4.64
C VAL A 3 22.15 7.73 5.71
N LEU A 4 22.44 8.09 6.94
CA LEU A 4 22.35 7.16 8.07
C LEU A 4 20.90 6.65 8.18
N PRO A 5 20.69 5.35 8.44
CA PRO A 5 19.35 4.79 8.62
C PRO A 5 18.66 5.49 9.80
N VAL A 6 17.46 6.04 9.54
CA VAL A 6 16.62 6.63 10.60
C VAL A 6 15.61 5.58 11.00
N PRO A 7 15.66 5.06 12.23
CA PRO A 7 14.67 4.11 12.71
C PRO A 7 13.26 4.73 12.63
N LEU A 8 12.30 3.92 12.16
CA LEU A 8 10.90 4.31 12.17
C LEU A 8 10.31 4.06 13.58
N ASP A 9 9.61 5.05 14.10
CA ASP A 9 8.84 4.93 15.34
C ASP A 9 7.53 4.20 15.05
N PRO A 10 7.26 3.03 15.66
CA PRO A 10 6.00 2.30 15.46
C PRO A 10 4.76 3.13 15.81
N THR A 11 4.85 4.06 16.76
CA THR A 11 3.72 4.95 17.13
C THR A 11 3.37 5.95 16.04
N ARG A 12 4.31 6.19 15.12
CA ARG A 12 4.16 7.07 13.95
C ARG A 12 3.90 6.29 12.66
N LEU A 13 3.80 4.96 12.72
CA LEU A 13 3.37 4.08 11.64
C LEU A 13 1.86 3.91 11.72
N TRP A 14 1.13 4.20 10.65
CA TRP A 14 -0.30 3.91 10.54
C TRP A 14 -0.54 2.81 9.52
N ALA A 15 -1.51 1.94 9.79
CA ALA A 15 -1.90 0.92 8.83
C ALA A 15 -3.17 1.33 8.08
N VAL A 16 -3.27 0.90 6.82
CA VAL A 16 -4.45 1.03 5.95
C VAL A 16 -4.83 -0.35 5.45
N MET A 17 -6.06 -0.76 5.72
CA MET A 17 -6.59 -2.08 5.40
C MET A 17 -7.85 -1.93 4.54
N PRO A 18 -7.77 -2.14 3.21
CA PRO A 18 -8.96 -2.18 2.36
C PRO A 18 -9.73 -3.49 2.58
N SER A 19 -11.04 -3.41 2.65
CA SER A 19 -11.93 -4.58 2.79
C SER A 19 -13.11 -4.46 1.82
N TYR A 20 -13.45 -5.57 1.17
CA TYR A 20 -14.67 -5.70 0.38
C TYR A 20 -15.23 -7.13 0.52
N ASP A 21 -16.40 -7.23 1.13
CA ASP A 21 -17.06 -8.51 1.47
C ASP A 21 -16.14 -9.48 2.21
N ASP A 22 -15.18 -8.94 2.94
CA ASP A 22 -14.19 -9.63 3.74
C ASP A 22 -14.15 -9.03 5.15
N VAL A 23 -14.00 -9.88 6.16
CA VAL A 23 -13.96 -9.46 7.56
C VAL A 23 -12.64 -9.95 8.15
N PRO A 24 -11.71 -9.05 8.49
CA PRO A 24 -10.48 -9.48 9.13
C PRO A 24 -10.78 -10.15 10.48
N GLU A 25 -10.00 -11.17 10.81
CA GLU A 25 -10.08 -11.74 12.15
C GLU A 25 -9.73 -10.67 13.19
N ARG A 26 -10.53 -10.61 14.27
CA ARG A 26 -10.30 -9.63 15.32
C ARG A 26 -8.91 -9.78 15.95
N SER A 27 -8.44 -11.02 16.13
CA SER A 27 -7.09 -11.32 16.65
C SER A 27 -5.99 -10.70 15.77
N LEU A 28 -6.14 -10.78 14.44
CA LEU A 28 -5.21 -10.15 13.49
C LEU A 28 -5.19 -8.62 13.62
N VAL A 29 -6.37 -8.00 13.80
CA VAL A 29 -6.46 -6.55 14.03
C VAL A 29 -5.80 -6.15 15.35
N GLU A 30 -6.06 -6.88 16.43
CA GLU A 30 -5.47 -6.63 17.75
C GLU A 30 -3.94 -6.80 17.73
N GLU A 31 -3.45 -7.84 17.05
CA GLU A 31 -2.01 -8.07 16.87
C GLU A 31 -1.36 -6.95 16.05
N LEU A 32 -1.99 -6.54 14.93
CA LEU A 32 -1.48 -5.44 14.11
C LEU A 32 -1.38 -4.13 14.90
N LEU A 33 -2.38 -3.83 15.75
CA LEU A 33 -2.36 -2.65 16.63
C LEU A 33 -1.21 -2.69 17.64
N GLY A 34 -0.67 -3.85 17.96
CA GLY A 34 0.56 -3.98 18.76
C GLY A 34 1.83 -3.50 18.04
N HIS A 35 1.77 -3.31 16.73
CA HIS A 35 2.91 -2.93 15.89
C HIS A 35 2.80 -1.53 15.27
N VAL A 36 1.62 -0.89 15.32
CA VAL A 36 1.34 0.39 14.65
C VAL A 36 0.69 1.38 15.60
N GLY A 37 0.83 2.68 15.32
CA GLY A 37 0.18 3.75 16.08
C GLY A 37 -1.32 3.90 15.83
N GLY A 38 -1.83 3.26 14.77
CA GLY A 38 -3.25 3.21 14.46
C GLY A 38 -3.55 2.48 13.16
N LEU A 39 -4.83 2.15 12.97
CA LEU A 39 -5.33 1.42 11.80
C LEU A 39 -6.59 2.09 11.25
N ILE A 40 -6.64 2.24 9.94
CA ILE A 40 -7.82 2.64 9.18
C ILE A 40 -8.27 1.46 8.34
N ILE A 41 -9.47 0.95 8.61
CA ILE A 41 -10.15 -0.02 7.75
C ILE A 41 -11.02 0.76 6.76
N VAL A 42 -10.92 0.44 5.47
CA VAL A 42 -11.77 1.05 4.44
C VAL A 42 -12.69 -0.01 3.87
N ASP A 43 -13.97 0.05 4.24
CA ASP A 43 -15.05 -0.79 3.71
C ASP A 43 -15.47 -0.27 2.32
N ASP A 44 -15.09 -0.98 1.27
CA ASP A 44 -15.36 -0.60 -0.13
C ASP A 44 -16.78 -0.98 -0.59
N GLY A 45 -17.79 -0.64 0.21
CA GLY A 45 -19.19 -0.88 -0.13
C GLY A 45 -19.62 -2.34 0.04
N SER A 46 -19.14 -3.01 1.09
CA SER A 46 -19.52 -4.41 1.40
C SER A 46 -21.00 -4.58 1.68
N HIS A 47 -21.45 -5.83 1.52
CA HIS A 47 -22.80 -6.24 1.88
C HIS A 47 -23.14 -5.84 3.34
N PRO A 48 -24.38 -5.47 3.67
CA PRO A 48 -24.77 -4.95 4.99
C PRO A 48 -24.35 -5.81 6.19
N ARG A 49 -24.33 -7.13 6.04
CA ARG A 49 -23.86 -8.05 7.11
C ARG A 49 -22.36 -7.87 7.39
N VAL A 50 -21.54 -7.85 6.35
CA VAL A 50 -20.08 -7.62 6.46
C VAL A 50 -19.80 -6.24 7.04
N ALA A 51 -20.50 -5.21 6.55
CA ALA A 51 -20.38 -3.86 7.08
C ALA A 51 -20.75 -3.74 8.56
N SER A 52 -21.70 -4.54 9.04
CA SER A 52 -22.04 -4.61 10.48
C SER A 52 -20.93 -5.25 11.29
N GLU A 53 -20.31 -6.32 10.77
CA GLU A 53 -19.17 -6.96 11.43
C GLU A 53 -17.93 -6.04 11.46
N LEU A 54 -17.62 -5.34 10.36
CA LEU A 54 -16.55 -4.36 10.33
C LEU A 54 -16.76 -3.23 11.36
N ARG A 55 -18.01 -2.72 11.50
CA ARG A 55 -18.35 -1.75 12.56
C ARG A 55 -18.14 -2.32 13.95
N ARG A 56 -18.53 -3.60 14.16
CA ARG A 56 -18.35 -4.28 15.45
C ARG A 56 -16.86 -4.39 15.80
N ILE A 57 -16.02 -4.83 14.86
CA ILE A 57 -14.58 -4.89 15.06
C ILE A 57 -14.02 -3.50 15.36
N ALA A 58 -14.37 -2.49 14.55
CA ALA A 58 -13.90 -1.12 14.75
C ALA A 58 -14.26 -0.58 16.14
N THR A 59 -15.50 -0.81 16.61
CA THR A 59 -15.93 -0.39 17.95
C THR A 59 -15.17 -1.13 19.05
N GLN A 60 -14.89 -2.42 18.89
CA GLN A 60 -14.23 -3.25 19.91
C GLN A 60 -12.73 -2.98 20.00
N THR A 61 -12.09 -2.64 18.89
CA THR A 61 -10.62 -2.45 18.80
C THR A 61 -10.20 -0.97 18.79
N GLY A 62 -11.16 -0.04 18.62
CA GLY A 62 -10.87 1.39 18.54
C GLY A 62 -10.26 1.83 17.21
N VAL A 63 -10.26 0.98 16.17
CA VAL A 63 -9.76 1.36 14.84
C VAL A 63 -10.74 2.27 14.12
N GLU A 64 -10.23 3.09 13.21
CA GLU A 64 -11.07 3.93 12.36
C GLU A 64 -11.67 3.11 11.22
N LEU A 65 -12.96 3.30 10.96
CA LEU A 65 -13.66 2.69 9.85
C LEU A 65 -14.20 3.77 8.91
N VAL A 66 -13.68 3.77 7.67
CA VAL A 66 -14.20 4.60 6.57
C VAL A 66 -15.01 3.69 5.65
N ARG A 67 -16.17 4.15 5.16
CA ARG A 67 -17.02 3.35 4.29
C ARG A 67 -17.38 4.08 3.01
N HIS A 68 -17.25 3.40 1.87
CA HIS A 68 -17.81 3.82 0.60
C HIS A 68 -19.31 3.42 0.52
N GLY A 69 -20.13 4.28 -0.12
CA GLY A 69 -21.55 3.93 -0.37
C GLY A 69 -21.69 2.75 -1.33
N ASP A 70 -20.82 2.69 -2.34
CA ASP A 70 -20.78 1.64 -3.35
C ASP A 70 -19.33 1.16 -3.56
N ARG A 71 -19.18 -0.04 -4.14
CA ARG A 71 -17.88 -0.60 -4.48
C ARG A 71 -17.16 0.26 -5.51
N ARG A 72 -15.97 0.74 -5.16
CA ARG A 72 -15.08 1.55 -6.01
C ARG A 72 -13.83 0.81 -6.47
N GLY A 73 -13.45 -0.23 -5.75
CA GLY A 73 -12.28 -1.07 -6.01
C GLY A 73 -11.14 -0.83 -5.03
N LYS A 74 -10.23 -1.83 -4.96
CA LYS A 74 -9.11 -1.86 -4.00
C LYS A 74 -8.25 -0.59 -4.05
N GLY A 75 -7.89 -0.14 -5.26
CA GLY A 75 -7.09 1.07 -5.44
C GLY A 75 -7.77 2.33 -4.90
N ALA A 76 -9.08 2.45 -5.11
CA ALA A 76 -9.88 3.56 -4.57
C ALA A 76 -9.95 3.50 -3.04
N ALA A 77 -10.13 2.30 -2.45
CA ALA A 77 -10.13 2.11 -1.00
C ALA A 77 -8.77 2.46 -0.39
N LEU A 78 -7.67 2.03 -1.00
CA LEU A 78 -6.32 2.40 -0.56
C LEU A 78 -6.11 3.92 -0.60
N ARG A 79 -6.49 4.61 -1.69
CA ARG A 79 -6.38 6.08 -1.77
C ARG A 79 -7.19 6.78 -0.67
N THR A 80 -8.39 6.30 -0.39
CA THR A 80 -9.23 6.84 0.70
C THR A 80 -8.56 6.67 2.06
N GLY A 81 -8.04 5.48 2.37
CA GLY A 81 -7.37 5.23 3.65
C GLY A 81 -6.06 5.99 3.79
N ILE A 82 -5.24 6.06 2.73
CA ILE A 82 -4.00 6.85 2.70
C ILE A 82 -4.32 8.33 2.93
N GLY A 83 -5.31 8.88 2.22
CA GLY A 83 -5.74 10.28 2.41
C GLY A 83 -6.15 10.55 3.85
N ALA A 84 -7.02 9.72 4.42
CA ALA A 84 -7.45 9.86 5.82
C ALA A 84 -6.29 9.77 6.82
N ALA A 85 -5.30 8.90 6.56
CA ALA A 85 -4.11 8.81 7.40
C ALA A 85 -3.23 10.06 7.30
N LEU A 86 -3.02 10.58 6.09
CA LEU A 86 -2.13 11.74 5.86
C LEU A 86 -2.72 13.08 6.32
N GLU A 87 -4.05 13.17 6.49
CA GLU A 87 -4.75 14.34 7.06
C GLU A 87 -4.62 14.43 8.59
N ARG A 88 -4.06 13.43 9.25
CA ARG A 88 -3.90 13.42 10.71
C ARG A 88 -2.86 14.42 11.20
N SER A 89 -3.05 14.87 12.43
CA SER A 89 -2.09 15.72 13.13
C SER A 89 -1.69 15.08 14.48
N PRO A 90 -0.43 14.69 14.66
CA PRO A 90 0.67 14.81 13.68
C PRO A 90 0.53 13.82 12.52
N ARG A 91 1.01 14.21 11.33
CA ARG A 91 1.05 13.34 10.14
C ARG A 91 1.93 12.11 10.41
N PRO A 92 1.51 10.91 10.03
CA PRO A 92 2.35 9.70 10.14
C PRO A 92 3.67 9.83 9.39
N ASP A 93 4.72 9.20 9.91
CA ASP A 93 6.03 9.15 9.25
C ASP A 93 6.08 8.04 8.20
N ALA A 94 5.23 7.01 8.36
CA ALA A 94 5.09 5.90 7.43
C ALA A 94 3.66 5.34 7.44
N LEU A 95 3.29 4.69 6.32
CA LEU A 95 2.05 3.94 6.18
C LEU A 95 2.33 2.48 5.84
N LEU A 96 1.64 1.56 6.50
CA LEU A 96 1.62 0.15 6.17
C LEU A 96 0.30 -0.17 5.46
N LEU A 97 0.37 -0.60 4.21
CA LEU A 97 -0.77 -1.18 3.50
C LEU A 97 -0.80 -2.68 3.81
N ILE A 98 -1.96 -3.23 4.13
CA ILE A 98 -2.13 -4.65 4.44
C ILE A 98 -3.54 -5.11 4.08
N ASP A 99 -3.67 -6.27 3.43
CA ASP A 99 -4.96 -6.83 3.05
C ASP A 99 -5.72 -7.41 4.26
N ALA A 100 -7.06 -7.39 4.19
CA ALA A 100 -7.94 -7.88 5.26
C ALA A 100 -8.06 -9.41 5.31
N ASP A 101 -7.60 -10.13 4.27
CA ASP A 101 -7.78 -11.56 4.07
C ASP A 101 -6.92 -12.48 4.96
N GLY A 102 -6.10 -11.89 5.84
CA GLY A 102 -5.23 -12.64 6.75
C GLY A 102 -4.08 -13.40 6.09
N GLN A 103 -3.86 -13.24 4.77
CA GLN A 103 -2.72 -13.87 4.09
C GLN A 103 -1.37 -13.26 4.50
N HIS A 104 -1.38 -12.04 5.00
CA HIS A 104 -0.22 -11.30 5.49
C HIS A 104 -0.25 -11.21 7.01
N ARG A 105 0.80 -11.67 7.66
CA ARG A 105 0.87 -11.74 9.12
C ARG A 105 1.51 -10.49 9.73
N PRO A 106 0.94 -9.93 10.81
CA PRO A 106 1.48 -8.75 11.51
C PRO A 106 2.90 -8.96 12.05
N GLU A 107 3.31 -10.19 12.34
CA GLU A 107 4.67 -10.51 12.81
C GLU A 107 5.77 -10.10 11.81
N ALA A 108 5.40 -9.86 10.55
CA ALA A 108 6.34 -9.33 9.56
C ALA A 108 6.63 -7.83 9.72
N VAL A 109 5.80 -7.06 10.44
CA VAL A 109 5.90 -5.60 10.56
C VAL A 109 7.28 -5.13 11.07
N PRO A 110 7.92 -5.76 12.06
CA PRO A 110 9.27 -5.36 12.49
C PRO A 110 10.31 -5.44 11.37
N ALA A 111 10.22 -6.42 10.47
CA ALA A 111 11.12 -6.52 9.32
C ALA A 111 10.88 -5.40 8.30
N PHE A 112 9.61 -4.98 8.11
CA PHE A 112 9.29 -3.81 7.27
C PHE A 112 9.81 -2.50 7.87
N LEU A 113 9.69 -2.31 9.18
CA LEU A 113 10.25 -1.15 9.88
C LEU A 113 11.77 -1.09 9.74
N ALA A 114 12.44 -2.22 9.91
CA ALA A 114 13.90 -2.31 9.73
C ALA A 114 14.32 -1.97 8.30
N ALA A 115 13.67 -2.54 7.29
CA ALA A 115 13.94 -2.26 5.88
C ALA A 115 13.57 -0.81 5.51
N GLY A 116 12.49 -0.28 6.07
CA GLY A 116 12.04 1.10 5.90
C GLY A 116 13.01 2.13 6.49
N SER A 117 13.98 1.74 7.33
CA SER A 117 15.00 2.68 7.80
C SER A 117 15.87 3.22 6.65
N THR A 118 16.00 2.48 5.55
CA THR A 118 16.84 2.84 4.39
C THR A 118 16.07 2.94 3.07
N ALA A 119 14.89 2.31 2.97
CA ALA A 119 14.08 2.32 1.75
C ALA A 119 12.82 3.19 1.93
N GLU A 120 12.35 3.80 0.83
CA GLU A 120 11.12 4.60 0.82
C GLU A 120 9.88 3.75 0.57
N LEU A 121 10.03 2.65 -0.19
CA LEU A 121 8.98 1.67 -0.45
C LEU A 121 9.52 0.28 -0.13
N VAL A 122 8.87 -0.39 0.85
CA VAL A 122 9.16 -1.79 1.20
C VAL A 122 7.98 -2.65 0.78
N ILE A 123 8.23 -3.76 0.10
CA ILE A 123 7.19 -4.65 -0.42
C ILE A 123 7.42 -6.06 0.13
N GLY A 124 6.36 -6.74 0.53
CA GLY A 124 6.43 -8.13 0.94
C GLY A 124 6.75 -9.03 -0.24
N ASP A 125 7.74 -9.90 -0.07
CA ASP A 125 8.13 -10.91 -1.08
C ASP A 125 7.55 -12.27 -0.68
N ARG A 126 6.50 -12.69 -1.40
CA ARG A 126 5.80 -13.97 -1.19
C ARG A 126 6.50 -15.14 -1.88
N PHE A 127 7.51 -14.86 -2.71
CA PHE A 127 8.24 -15.87 -3.48
C PHE A 127 9.31 -16.61 -2.66
N ALA A 128 9.50 -16.25 -1.41
CA ALA A 128 10.35 -17.00 -0.50
C ALA A 128 9.82 -18.43 -0.26
N ASP A 129 8.49 -18.64 -0.35
CA ASP A 129 7.84 -19.96 -0.30
C ASP A 129 6.97 -20.21 -1.54
N LEU A 130 7.62 -20.72 -2.59
CA LEU A 130 6.97 -21.03 -3.87
C LEU A 130 6.05 -22.25 -3.82
N ALA A 131 6.21 -23.13 -2.83
CA ALA A 131 5.48 -24.41 -2.77
C ALA A 131 3.97 -24.19 -2.54
N ALA A 132 3.61 -23.15 -1.83
CA ALA A 132 2.22 -22.84 -1.49
C ALA A 132 1.50 -21.96 -2.55
N MET A 133 2.25 -21.32 -3.47
CA MET A 133 1.66 -20.35 -4.41
C MET A 133 1.02 -21.04 -5.64
N PRO A 134 -0.28 -20.78 -5.94
CA PRO A 134 -0.92 -21.26 -7.16
C PRO A 134 -0.15 -20.84 -8.42
N TRP A 135 0.08 -21.77 -9.36
CA TRP A 135 0.90 -21.55 -10.54
C TRP A 135 0.43 -20.39 -11.43
N GLN A 136 -0.90 -20.13 -11.49
CA GLN A 136 -1.46 -19.01 -12.23
C GLN A 136 -1.04 -17.66 -11.67
N ARG A 137 -1.01 -17.52 -10.32
CA ARG A 137 -0.55 -16.31 -9.65
C ARG A 137 0.96 -16.11 -9.85
N ARG A 138 1.71 -17.21 -9.79
CA ARG A 138 3.15 -17.20 -10.05
C ARG A 138 3.46 -16.72 -11.47
N LEU A 139 2.75 -17.27 -12.49
CA LEU A 139 2.93 -16.86 -13.88
C LEU A 139 2.56 -15.39 -14.10
N ALA A 140 1.40 -14.94 -13.60
CA ALA A 140 0.98 -13.55 -13.71
C ALA A 140 2.00 -12.57 -13.11
N ASN A 141 2.56 -12.91 -11.94
CA ASN A 141 3.56 -12.08 -11.30
C ASN A 141 4.90 -12.10 -12.07
N GLN A 142 5.35 -13.24 -12.57
CA GLN A 142 6.56 -13.33 -13.40
C GLN A 142 6.46 -12.48 -14.68
N VAL A 143 5.29 -12.49 -15.34
CA VAL A 143 5.04 -11.61 -16.51
C VAL A 143 5.13 -10.14 -16.08
N SER A 144 4.48 -9.76 -14.97
CA SER A 144 4.51 -8.39 -14.46
C SER A 144 5.93 -7.96 -14.07
N GLN A 145 6.71 -8.83 -13.42
CA GLN A 145 8.12 -8.61 -13.10
C GLN A 145 8.91 -8.30 -14.37
N ARG A 146 8.78 -9.16 -15.39
CA ARG A 146 9.53 -8.99 -16.62
C ARG A 146 9.21 -7.69 -17.35
N VAL A 147 7.94 -7.32 -17.39
CA VAL A 147 7.52 -6.03 -17.97
C VAL A 147 8.12 -4.86 -17.20
N LEU A 148 8.09 -4.89 -15.86
CA LEU A 148 8.70 -3.84 -15.04
C LEU A 148 10.22 -3.79 -15.23
N GLU A 149 10.92 -4.90 -15.22
CA GLU A 149 12.37 -4.96 -15.47
C GLU A 149 12.73 -4.36 -16.82
N LEU A 150 11.99 -4.71 -17.89
CA LEU A 150 12.22 -4.18 -19.23
C LEU A 150 11.90 -2.68 -19.36
N THR A 151 10.90 -2.20 -18.64
CA THR A 151 10.46 -0.79 -18.73
C THR A 151 11.19 0.16 -17.79
N THR A 152 11.77 -0.36 -16.69
CA THR A 152 12.44 0.46 -15.68
C THR A 152 13.95 0.20 -15.60
N GLY A 153 14.45 -0.89 -16.17
CA GLY A 153 15.85 -1.31 -16.06
C GLY A 153 16.26 -1.77 -14.65
N ARG A 154 15.30 -1.96 -13.73
CA ARG A 154 15.54 -2.33 -12.32
C ARG A 154 15.03 -3.73 -12.04
N LEU A 155 15.80 -4.49 -11.25
CA LEU A 155 15.37 -5.81 -10.79
C LEU A 155 14.16 -5.66 -9.85
N VAL A 156 13.16 -6.49 -10.08
CA VAL A 156 11.89 -6.49 -9.34
C VAL A 156 11.62 -7.91 -8.85
N ARG A 157 11.03 -8.02 -7.66
CA ARG A 157 10.59 -9.32 -7.13
C ARG A 157 9.06 -9.43 -7.18
N ASP A 158 8.39 -9.40 -6.03
CA ASP A 158 6.92 -9.46 -6.01
C ASP A 158 6.32 -8.10 -6.39
N THR A 159 5.50 -8.07 -7.45
CA THR A 159 4.84 -6.85 -7.95
C THR A 159 3.43 -6.65 -7.41
N GLN A 160 2.83 -7.71 -6.85
CA GLN A 160 1.40 -7.77 -6.52
C GLN A 160 1.14 -8.06 -5.03
N SER A 161 2.17 -7.96 -4.18
CA SER A 161 1.99 -8.11 -2.73
C SER A 161 1.16 -6.95 -2.18
N GLY A 162 0.13 -7.28 -1.38
CA GLY A 162 -0.72 -6.30 -0.69
C GLY A 162 -0.08 -5.75 0.58
N MET A 163 1.02 -6.35 1.07
CA MET A 163 1.73 -5.81 2.23
C MET A 163 2.87 -4.89 1.79
N ARG A 164 2.76 -3.59 2.11
CA ARG A 164 3.71 -2.55 1.69
C ARG A 164 3.89 -1.51 2.78
N LEU A 165 5.12 -1.05 2.97
CA LEU A 165 5.40 0.11 3.80
C LEU A 165 5.85 1.28 2.91
N LEU A 166 5.20 2.42 3.10
CA LEU A 166 5.47 3.67 2.40
C LEU A 166 6.03 4.68 3.38
N ARG A 167 7.12 5.38 3.01
CA ARG A 167 7.65 6.53 3.77
C ARG A 167 8.27 7.55 2.83
N GLY A 168 8.57 8.75 3.36
CA GLY A 168 9.19 9.81 2.58
C GLY A 168 8.40 10.13 1.32
N ARG A 169 9.06 10.14 0.15
CA ARG A 169 8.42 10.40 -1.14
C ARG A 169 7.38 9.35 -1.54
N ALA A 170 7.47 8.12 -1.01
CA ALA A 170 6.50 7.09 -1.32
C ALA A 170 5.11 7.37 -0.75
N LEU A 171 4.98 8.19 0.30
CA LEU A 171 3.68 8.60 0.86
C LEU A 171 2.84 9.43 -0.13
N ASP A 172 3.51 10.13 -1.04
CA ASP A 172 2.85 11.03 -2.00
C ASP A 172 2.76 10.40 -3.41
N LEU A 173 3.17 9.12 -3.56
CA LEU A 173 3.07 8.41 -4.84
C LEU A 173 1.62 8.18 -5.24
N PRO A 174 1.27 8.40 -6.51
CA PRO A 174 -0.05 8.07 -7.01
C PRO A 174 -0.28 6.56 -6.98
N LEU A 175 -1.53 6.18 -6.68
CA LEU A 175 -2.08 4.84 -6.87
C LEU A 175 -2.97 4.86 -8.11
N PRO A 176 -2.43 4.61 -9.31
CA PRO A 176 -3.20 4.71 -10.55
C PRO A 176 -4.17 3.53 -10.71
N GLY A 177 -5.40 3.83 -11.13
CA GLY A 177 -6.45 2.83 -11.28
C GLY A 177 -7.22 2.57 -9.98
N ASP A 178 -8.34 1.87 -10.12
CA ASP A 178 -9.26 1.63 -9.00
C ASP A 178 -9.20 0.18 -8.48
N GLY A 179 -8.56 -0.73 -9.22
CA GLY A 179 -8.48 -2.15 -8.88
C GLY A 179 -7.09 -2.56 -8.37
N TYR A 180 -6.76 -3.83 -8.63
CA TYR A 180 -5.48 -4.44 -8.25
C TYR A 180 -4.28 -3.89 -9.03
N GLU A 181 -4.52 -3.21 -10.16
CA GLU A 181 -3.48 -2.53 -10.93
C GLU A 181 -2.83 -1.36 -10.20
N ALA A 182 -3.51 -0.78 -9.20
CA ALA A 182 -3.05 0.38 -8.45
C ALA A 182 -1.70 0.15 -7.77
N GLU A 183 -1.51 -1.00 -7.14
CA GLU A 183 -0.29 -1.37 -6.42
C GLU A 183 0.88 -1.59 -7.38
N SER A 184 0.64 -2.26 -8.52
CA SER A 184 1.67 -2.45 -9.54
C SER A 184 2.04 -1.14 -10.24
N GLY A 185 1.06 -0.26 -10.46
CA GLY A 185 1.28 1.08 -11.01
C GLY A 185 2.07 1.97 -10.05
N GLN A 186 1.80 1.91 -8.73
CA GLN A 186 2.57 2.62 -7.71
C GLN A 186 4.04 2.16 -7.71
N LEU A 187 4.27 0.84 -7.74
CA LEU A 187 5.63 0.30 -7.82
C LEU A 187 6.36 0.81 -9.07
N LYS A 188 5.70 0.79 -10.23
CA LYS A 188 6.27 1.33 -11.45
C LYS A 188 6.67 2.80 -11.30
N THR A 189 5.78 3.63 -10.75
CA THR A 189 6.07 5.04 -10.51
C THR A 189 7.26 5.21 -9.57
N ALA A 190 7.32 4.45 -8.47
CA ALA A 190 8.45 4.47 -7.54
C ALA A 190 9.77 4.16 -8.24
N LEU A 191 9.80 3.12 -9.10
CA LEU A 191 11.00 2.72 -9.83
C LEU A 191 11.44 3.77 -10.85
N VAL A 192 10.51 4.35 -11.61
CA VAL A 192 10.78 5.39 -12.62
C VAL A 192 11.24 6.69 -11.96
N ASP A 193 10.68 7.05 -10.82
CA ASP A 193 11.06 8.26 -10.06
C ASP A 193 12.32 8.05 -9.20
N GLY A 194 12.95 6.87 -9.28
CA GLY A 194 14.21 6.57 -8.63
C GLY A 194 14.13 6.50 -7.11
N LEU A 195 12.97 6.08 -6.57
CA LEU A 195 12.85 5.81 -5.13
C LEU A 195 13.68 4.59 -4.74
N ASP A 196 14.06 4.55 -3.47
CA ASP A 196 14.68 3.37 -2.86
C ASP A 196 13.60 2.35 -2.55
N VAL A 197 13.56 1.27 -3.36
CA VAL A 197 12.60 0.17 -3.25
C VAL A 197 13.32 -1.10 -2.80
N THR A 198 12.75 -1.79 -1.82
CA THR A 198 13.27 -3.08 -1.32
C THR A 198 12.17 -4.08 -1.06
N TRP A 199 12.52 -5.36 -0.94
CA TRP A 199 11.61 -6.46 -0.68
C TRP A 199 12.01 -7.20 0.61
N VAL A 200 11.00 -7.52 1.42
CA VAL A 200 11.14 -8.30 2.65
C VAL A 200 10.43 -9.64 2.46
N PRO A 201 11.12 -10.78 2.64
CA PRO A 201 10.47 -12.09 2.62
C PRO A 201 9.34 -12.15 3.65
N ILE A 202 8.15 -12.57 3.21
CA ILE A 202 7.00 -12.75 4.11
C ILE A 202 6.43 -14.16 3.96
N PRO A 203 6.04 -14.81 5.06
CA PRO A 203 5.24 -16.01 4.98
C PRO A 203 3.86 -15.65 4.41
N THR A 204 3.36 -16.48 3.52
CA THR A 204 2.01 -16.28 2.95
C THR A 204 1.17 -17.50 3.26
N VAL A 205 0.06 -17.28 3.93
CA VAL A 205 -0.92 -18.32 4.21
C VAL A 205 -1.91 -18.37 3.06
N TYR A 206 -1.83 -19.43 2.25
CA TYR A 206 -2.85 -19.71 1.24
C TYR A 206 -3.92 -20.60 1.87
N GLY A 207 -4.97 -19.98 2.43
CA GLY A 207 -6.18 -20.64 2.92
C GLY A 207 -7.28 -20.60 1.87
N GLY A 208 -8.29 -21.46 1.98
CA GLY A 208 -9.40 -21.63 1.01
C GLY A 208 -10.34 -20.42 0.86
N GLU A 209 -9.88 -19.20 1.06
CA GLU A 209 -10.67 -17.98 1.00
C GLU A 209 -11.03 -17.59 -0.44
N ARG A 210 -12.24 -17.05 -0.61
CA ARG A 210 -12.74 -16.57 -1.92
C ARG A 210 -12.06 -15.26 -2.28
N SER A 211 -10.92 -15.35 -3.00
CA SER A 211 -10.28 -14.16 -3.56
C SER A 211 -11.25 -13.42 -4.49
N SER A 212 -11.43 -12.12 -4.30
CA SER A 212 -12.19 -11.25 -5.22
C SER A 212 -11.42 -10.95 -6.52
N PHE A 213 -10.18 -11.42 -6.64
CA PHE A 213 -9.33 -11.30 -7.84
C PHE A 213 -9.87 -12.16 -8.99
N ARG A 214 -10.13 -11.54 -10.13
CA ARG A 214 -10.54 -12.21 -11.38
C ARG A 214 -9.31 -12.40 -12.28
N PRO A 215 -8.74 -13.64 -12.40
CA PRO A 215 -7.41 -13.84 -12.95
C PRO A 215 -7.17 -13.19 -14.32
N ILE A 216 -8.06 -13.40 -15.29
CA ILE A 216 -7.88 -12.87 -16.66
C ILE A 216 -8.04 -11.35 -16.72
N ARG A 217 -9.13 -10.83 -16.13
CA ARG A 217 -9.48 -9.41 -16.21
C ARG A 217 -8.48 -8.54 -15.45
N ASP A 218 -8.15 -8.96 -14.23
CA ASP A 218 -7.31 -8.14 -13.35
C ASP A 218 -5.84 -8.24 -13.78
N SER A 219 -5.37 -9.40 -14.28
CA SER A 219 -4.04 -9.51 -14.88
C SER A 219 -3.89 -8.64 -16.13
N ALA A 220 -4.91 -8.56 -16.98
CA ALA A 220 -4.89 -7.68 -18.15
C ALA A 220 -4.82 -6.19 -17.76
N ARG A 221 -5.53 -5.78 -16.70
CA ARG A 221 -5.46 -4.42 -16.18
C ARG A 221 -4.09 -4.10 -15.58
N VAL A 222 -3.53 -5.02 -14.82
CA VAL A 222 -2.16 -4.88 -14.26
C VAL A 222 -1.17 -4.69 -15.42
N LEU A 223 -1.20 -5.57 -16.42
CA LEU A 223 -0.31 -5.47 -17.58
C LEU A 223 -0.48 -4.14 -18.33
N ALA A 224 -1.71 -3.70 -18.56
CA ALA A 224 -1.99 -2.42 -19.19
C ALA A 224 -1.43 -1.24 -18.38
N ALA A 225 -1.56 -1.26 -17.04
CA ALA A 225 -0.99 -0.23 -16.18
C ALA A 225 0.55 -0.21 -16.24
N LEU A 226 1.17 -1.38 -16.35
CA LEU A 226 2.63 -1.49 -16.44
C LEU A 226 3.21 -1.03 -17.78
N ILE A 227 2.45 -1.11 -18.88
CA ILE A 227 2.90 -0.67 -20.21
C ILE A 227 2.66 0.85 -20.41
N ARG A 228 1.57 1.41 -19.86
CA ARG A 228 1.25 2.85 -20.01
C ARG A 228 2.37 3.72 -19.45
N PRO A 229 2.67 4.89 -20.08
CA PRO A 229 3.58 5.87 -19.49
C PRO A 229 3.10 6.28 -18.08
N VAL A 230 4.06 6.63 -17.21
CA VAL A 230 3.72 7.19 -15.90
C VAL A 230 3.13 8.58 -16.12
N GLU A 231 1.84 8.73 -15.83
CA GLU A 231 1.19 10.05 -15.86
C GLU A 231 1.66 10.84 -14.65
N ARG A 232 2.44 11.87 -14.87
CA ARG A 232 2.80 12.83 -13.82
C ARG A 232 1.65 13.82 -13.70
N PRO A 233 1.00 13.96 -12.52
CA PRO A 233 0.11 15.08 -12.32
C PRO A 233 0.91 16.36 -12.60
N ASN A 234 0.32 17.28 -13.36
CA ASN A 234 0.94 18.54 -13.72
C ASN A 234 1.03 19.42 -12.45
N VAL A 235 1.97 19.10 -11.59
CA VAL A 235 2.24 19.88 -10.38
C VAL A 235 2.88 21.16 -10.87
N ARG A 236 2.07 22.21 -11.02
CA ARG A 236 2.62 23.56 -11.18
C ARG A 236 3.54 23.80 -10.01
N PRO A 237 4.84 24.14 -10.26
CA PRO A 237 5.73 24.48 -9.16
C PRO A 237 5.07 25.63 -8.38
N VAL A 238 4.84 25.41 -7.09
CA VAL A 238 4.48 26.49 -6.18
C VAL A 238 5.73 27.36 -6.09
N LEU A 239 5.76 28.41 -6.89
CA LEU A 239 6.82 29.43 -6.80
C LEU A 239 6.79 29.97 -5.37
N PRO A 240 7.96 30.04 -4.69
CA PRO A 240 8.01 30.69 -3.38
C PRO A 240 7.48 32.11 -3.51
N PRO A 241 6.78 32.64 -2.48
CA PRO A 241 6.28 34.00 -2.48
C PRO A 241 7.44 34.95 -2.79
N ARG A 242 7.25 35.87 -3.73
CA ARG A 242 8.21 36.93 -4.01
C ARG A 242 8.54 37.65 -2.70
N PRO A 243 9.84 37.83 -2.40
CA PRO A 243 10.19 38.69 -1.27
C PRO A 243 9.51 40.06 -1.46
N ALA A 244 8.87 40.54 -0.38
CA ALA A 244 8.28 41.88 -0.39
C ALA A 244 9.34 42.90 -0.80
N ALA A 245 9.00 43.74 -1.77
CA ALA A 245 9.84 44.84 -2.17
C ALA A 245 10.17 45.66 -0.94
N ALA A 246 11.46 45.90 -0.67
CA ALA A 246 11.88 46.85 0.34
C ALA A 246 11.27 48.21 -0.02
N ASP A 247 10.56 48.78 0.96
CA ASP A 247 9.99 50.12 0.87
C ASP A 247 11.17 51.09 1.04
N ASP A 248 11.68 51.59 -0.09
CA ASP A 248 12.67 52.67 -0.12
C ASP A 248 11.92 54.01 0.01
N SER A 249 11.38 54.28 1.20
CA SER A 249 10.87 55.58 1.56
C SER A 249 11.73 56.18 2.69
N VAL A 250 12.74 56.94 2.27
CA VAL A 250 13.35 57.98 3.11
C VAL A 250 13.51 59.26 2.27
#